data_39c6684c2736baea8fd7e07b5a225915
#
_entry.id   39c6684c2736baea8fd7e07b5a225915
#
_cell.length_a   1.000
_cell.length_b   1.000
_cell.length_c   1.000
_cell.angle_alpha   90.00
_cell.angle_beta   90.00
_cell.angle_gamma   90.00
#
_symmetry.space_group_name_H-M   'P 1'
#
loop_
_entity.id
_entity.type
_entity.pdbx_description
1 polymer ?
#
loop_
_entity_poly.entity_id
_entity_poly.type
_entity_poly.pdbx_seq_one_letter_code
_entity_poly.pdbx_strand_id
1 'polypeptide(L)'
;MRYTKETLDKLESIFELGGYKVRYEKGNFRSGACLVKGSPIIVVNKTFTNEGKINSLIEILKEIDENTEFKNFITDELQNEYEKFLKYEPN
;
A
#
# COMPACT_ATOMS: atom_id res chain seq x y z
N MET A 1 4.64 11.22 -10.17
CA MET A 1 3.52 10.42 -9.59
C MET A 1 2.30 11.30 -9.37
N ARG A 2 1.14 10.81 -9.71
CA ARG A 2 -0.10 11.56 -9.49
C ARG A 2 -0.78 11.05 -8.23
N TYR A 3 -1.19 11.97 -7.36
CA TYR A 3 -1.87 11.64 -6.10
C TYR A 3 -3.38 11.60 -6.32
N THR A 4 -3.83 10.62 -7.09
CA THR A 4 -5.23 10.47 -7.48
C THR A 4 -5.85 9.22 -6.89
N LYS A 5 -7.18 9.14 -6.99
CA LYS A 5 -7.90 7.93 -6.58
C LYS A 5 -7.48 6.73 -7.42
N GLU A 6 -7.15 6.94 -8.69
CA GLU A 6 -6.67 5.86 -9.55
C GLU A 6 -5.37 5.25 -9.02
N THR A 7 -4.45 6.10 -8.56
CA THR A 7 -3.19 5.63 -7.97
C THR A 7 -3.46 4.85 -6.68
N LEU A 8 -4.40 5.33 -5.86
CA LEU A 8 -4.81 4.62 -4.65
C LEU A 8 -5.36 3.24 -5.00
N ASP A 9 -6.24 3.17 -6.01
CA ASP A 9 -6.85 1.92 -6.43
C ASP A 9 -5.79 0.92 -6.91
N LYS A 10 -4.77 1.39 -7.61
CA LYS A 10 -3.66 0.54 -8.05
C LYS A 10 -2.87 -0.03 -6.87
N LEU A 11 -2.58 0.82 -5.89
CA LEU A 11 -1.88 0.37 -4.68
C LEU A 11 -2.71 -0.67 -3.92
N GLU A 12 -4.01 -0.42 -3.77
CA GLU A 12 -4.90 -1.37 -3.11
C GLU A 12 -4.92 -2.71 -3.84
N SER A 13 -4.99 -2.68 -5.18
CA SER A 13 -4.97 -3.90 -5.98
C SER A 13 -3.69 -4.68 -5.77
N ILE A 14 -2.56 -4.00 -5.70
CA ILE A 14 -1.26 -4.63 -5.47
C ILE A 14 -1.24 -5.32 -4.11
N PHE A 15 -1.70 -4.64 -3.06
CA PHE A 15 -1.73 -5.24 -1.72
C PHE A 15 -2.65 -6.45 -1.67
N GLU A 16 -3.80 -6.37 -2.34
CA GLU A 16 -4.76 -7.48 -2.36
C GLU A 16 -4.21 -8.73 -3.04
N LEU A 17 -3.36 -8.58 -4.06
CA LEU A 17 -2.70 -9.72 -4.67
C LEU A 17 -1.87 -10.53 -3.69
N GLY A 18 -1.27 -9.85 -2.72
CA GLY A 18 -0.47 -10.50 -1.69
C GLY A 18 -1.29 -10.94 -0.48
N GLY A 19 -2.60 -10.84 -0.54
CA GLY A 19 -3.48 -11.27 0.54
C GLY A 19 -3.74 -10.23 1.61
N TYR A 20 -3.31 -8.99 1.39
CA TYR A 20 -3.56 -7.91 2.35
C TYR A 20 -4.89 -7.23 2.05
N LYS A 21 -5.71 -7.03 3.09
CA LYS A 21 -6.89 -6.19 2.98
C LYS A 21 -6.51 -4.77 3.32
N VAL A 22 -7.01 -3.81 2.54
CA VAL A 22 -6.79 -2.39 2.83
C VAL A 22 -8.07 -1.82 3.43
N ARG A 23 -7.94 -1.21 4.59
CA ARG A 23 -9.07 -0.66 5.34
C ARG A 23 -8.80 0.81 5.65
N TYR A 24 -9.83 1.65 5.47
CA TYR A 24 -9.72 3.07 5.77
C TYR A 24 -10.49 3.36 7.05
N GLU A 25 -9.81 3.95 8.02
CA GLU A 25 -10.39 4.24 9.33
C GLU A 25 -10.11 5.68 9.74
N LYS A 26 -11.04 6.27 10.47
CA LYS A 26 -10.86 7.58 11.08
C LYS A 26 -10.13 7.41 12.42
N GLY A 27 -9.29 8.37 12.75
CA GLY A 27 -8.67 8.36 14.06
C GLY A 27 -7.38 9.14 14.09
N ASN A 28 -6.78 9.19 15.25
CA ASN A 28 -5.52 9.87 15.46
C ASN A 28 -4.42 8.81 15.52
N PHE A 29 -4.09 8.25 14.36
CA PHE A 29 -3.10 7.18 14.26
C PHE A 29 -2.36 7.26 12.93
N ARG A 30 -1.22 6.58 12.86
CA ARG A 30 -0.45 6.45 11.62
C ARG A 30 -0.92 5.19 10.88
N SER A 31 -0.95 5.29 9.55
CA SER A 31 -1.27 4.13 8.71
C SER A 31 -0.20 3.05 8.92
N GLY A 32 -0.59 1.80 8.86
CA GLY A 32 0.33 0.70 9.07
C GLY A 32 -0.27 -0.65 8.74
N ALA A 33 0.59 -1.67 8.72
CA ALA A 33 0.17 -3.05 8.49
C ALA A 33 0.04 -3.77 9.83
N CYS A 34 -0.97 -4.63 9.94
CA CYS A 34 -1.17 -5.41 11.16
C CYS A 34 -1.86 -6.73 10.83
N LEU A 35 -1.91 -7.62 11.81
CA LEU A 35 -2.64 -8.88 11.71
C LEU A 35 -3.87 -8.80 12.59
N VAL A 36 -5.03 -9.10 12.02
CA VAL A 36 -6.28 -9.19 12.77
C VAL A 36 -6.80 -10.62 12.61
N LYS A 37 -6.82 -11.36 13.71
CA LYS A 37 -7.19 -12.78 13.70
C LYS A 37 -6.39 -13.58 12.68
N GLY A 38 -5.10 -13.27 12.56
CA GLY A 38 -4.21 -13.95 11.63
C GLY A 38 -4.27 -13.47 10.18
N SER A 39 -5.17 -12.54 9.86
CA SER A 39 -5.27 -12.00 8.50
C SER A 39 -4.52 -10.68 8.40
N PRO A 40 -3.67 -10.52 7.36
CA PRO A 40 -2.92 -9.27 7.19
C PRO A 40 -3.83 -8.16 6.69
N ILE A 41 -3.79 -7.04 7.39
CA ILE A 41 -4.60 -5.86 7.06
C ILE A 41 -3.70 -4.63 7.03
N ILE A 42 -3.95 -3.76 6.08
CA ILE A 42 -3.32 -2.45 6.03
C ILE A 42 -4.37 -1.42 6.41
N VAL A 43 -4.13 -0.70 7.49
CA VAL A 43 -5.06 0.33 7.96
C VAL A 43 -4.54 1.68 7.52
N VAL A 44 -5.36 2.41 6.77
CA VAL A 44 -5.01 3.73 6.25
C VAL A 44 -5.86 4.77 6.97
N ASN A 45 -5.23 5.82 7.45
CA ASN A 45 -5.95 6.92 8.08
C ASN A 45 -6.68 7.73 7.02
N LYS A 46 -8.00 7.64 6.98
CA LYS A 46 -8.79 8.27 5.93
C LYS A 46 -8.91 9.79 6.07
N THR A 47 -8.44 10.36 7.16
CA THR A 47 -8.41 11.81 7.32
C THR A 47 -7.26 12.46 6.55
N PHE A 48 -6.30 11.68 6.09
CA PHE A 48 -5.18 12.17 5.30
C PHE A 48 -5.66 12.54 3.89
N THR A 49 -4.89 13.43 3.23
CA THR A 49 -5.10 13.74 1.82
C THR A 49 -4.73 12.53 0.97
N ASN A 50 -5.08 12.56 -0.32
CA ASN A 50 -4.66 11.49 -1.24
C ASN A 50 -3.14 11.36 -1.26
N GLU A 51 -2.42 12.48 -1.25
CA GLU A 51 -0.97 12.46 -1.19
C GLU A 51 -0.46 11.74 0.06
N GLY A 52 -1.02 12.08 1.22
CA GLY A 52 -0.64 11.44 2.48
C GLY A 52 -0.94 9.95 2.50
N LYS A 53 -2.11 9.57 1.98
CA LYS A 53 -2.49 8.15 1.90
C LYS A 53 -1.55 7.37 0.98
N ILE A 54 -1.26 7.92 -0.18
CA ILE A 54 -0.39 7.28 -1.17
C ILE A 54 1.03 7.12 -0.63
N ASN A 55 1.56 8.19 -0.04
CA ASN A 55 2.92 8.14 0.53
C ASN A 55 3.00 7.10 1.65
N SER A 56 1.98 7.02 2.50
CA SER A 56 1.94 6.02 3.57
C SER A 56 1.91 4.61 3.00
N LEU A 57 1.08 4.39 1.98
CA LEU A 57 0.97 3.07 1.36
C LEU A 57 2.26 2.66 0.67
N ILE A 58 2.95 3.60 0.03
CA ILE A 58 4.24 3.30 -0.61
C ILE A 58 5.28 2.92 0.42
N GLU A 59 5.34 3.62 1.56
CA GLU A 59 6.27 3.25 2.64
C GLU A 59 6.00 1.84 3.15
N ILE A 60 4.73 1.51 3.35
CA ILE A 60 4.32 0.18 3.80
C ILE A 60 4.72 -0.87 2.77
N LEU A 61 4.51 -0.56 1.48
CA LEU A 61 4.86 -1.48 0.40
C LEU A 61 6.36 -1.76 0.36
N LYS A 62 7.18 -0.72 0.53
CA LYS A 62 8.63 -0.87 0.56
C LYS A 62 9.07 -1.77 1.71
N GLU A 63 8.48 -1.58 2.87
CA GLU A 63 8.78 -2.39 4.04
C GLU A 63 8.40 -3.85 3.83
N ILE A 64 7.23 -4.10 3.26
CA ILE A 64 6.78 -5.46 2.95
C ILE A 64 7.70 -6.10 1.90
N ASP A 65 8.07 -5.36 0.88
CA ASP A 65 8.96 -5.86 -0.17
C ASP A 65 10.32 -6.29 0.40
N GLU A 66 10.86 -5.51 1.33
CA GLU A 66 12.16 -5.82 1.95
C GLU A 66 12.13 -7.06 2.84
N ASN A 67 11.00 -7.29 3.51
CA ASN A 67 10.92 -8.28 4.57
C ASN A 67 10.18 -9.57 4.18
N THR A 68 9.61 -9.63 2.98
CA THR A 68 8.82 -10.78 2.54
C THR A 68 9.08 -11.08 1.07
N GLU A 69 8.48 -12.20 0.61
CA GLU A 69 8.49 -12.58 -0.80
C GLU A 69 7.25 -12.04 -1.52
N PHE A 70 6.75 -10.89 -1.10
CA PHE A 70 5.54 -10.28 -1.64
C PHE A 70 5.57 -10.13 -3.16
N LYS A 71 6.75 -9.82 -3.72
CA LYS A 71 6.91 -9.64 -5.17
C LYS A 71 6.48 -10.87 -5.97
N ASN A 72 6.49 -12.06 -5.35
CA ASN A 72 6.10 -13.29 -6.04
C ASN A 72 4.61 -13.35 -6.34
N PHE A 73 3.80 -12.51 -5.70
CA PHE A 73 2.36 -12.46 -5.92
C PHE A 73 1.94 -11.42 -6.95
N ILE A 74 2.90 -10.63 -7.45
CA ILE A 74 2.59 -9.55 -8.39
C ILE A 74 2.47 -10.10 -9.81
N THR A 75 1.33 -9.84 -10.46
CA THR A 75 1.09 -10.28 -11.83
C THR A 75 1.94 -9.47 -12.81
N ASP A 76 2.16 -10.03 -13.99
CA ASP A 76 2.93 -9.35 -15.03
C ASP A 76 2.33 -7.99 -15.38
N GLU A 77 1.01 -7.88 -15.33
CA GLU A 77 0.31 -6.62 -15.63
C GLU A 77 0.68 -5.50 -14.67
N LEU A 78 0.92 -5.83 -13.41
CA LEU A 78 1.21 -4.85 -12.37
C LEU A 78 2.68 -4.74 -12.01
N GLN A 79 3.55 -5.53 -12.67
CA GLN A 79 4.96 -5.55 -12.35
C GLN A 79 5.62 -4.17 -12.50
N ASN A 80 5.33 -3.47 -13.60
CA ASN A 80 5.89 -2.13 -13.83
C ASN A 80 5.42 -1.13 -12.78
N GLU A 81 4.14 -1.17 -12.43
CA GLU A 81 3.59 -0.28 -11.41
C GLU A 81 4.22 -0.55 -10.04
N TYR A 82 4.36 -1.83 -9.71
CA TYR A 82 4.98 -2.25 -8.46
C TYR A 82 6.41 -1.67 -8.35
N GLU A 83 7.20 -1.84 -9.39
CA GLU A 83 8.57 -1.34 -9.40
C GLU A 83 8.64 0.18 -9.31
N LYS A 84 7.73 0.87 -10.00
CA LYS A 84 7.66 2.34 -9.93
C LYS A 84 7.36 2.82 -8.52
N PHE A 85 6.44 2.17 -7.84
CA PHE A 85 6.11 2.53 -6.46
C PHE A 85 7.31 2.32 -5.54
N LEU A 86 8.03 1.21 -5.70
CA LEU A 86 9.20 0.92 -4.87
C LEU A 86 10.32 1.94 -5.07
N LYS A 87 10.42 2.52 -6.25
CA LYS A 87 11.46 3.52 -6.57
C LYS A 87 11.04 4.95 -6.24
N TYR A 88 9.78 5.16 -5.93
CA TYR A 88 9.28 6.51 -5.65
C TYR A 88 9.82 7.05 -4.33
N GLU A 89 10.35 8.27 -4.37
CA GLU A 89 10.87 8.98 -3.21
C GLU A 89 10.06 10.25 -3.01
N PRO A 90 9.14 10.28 -2.05
CA PRO A 90 8.39 11.50 -1.75
C PRO A 90 9.32 12.55 -1.13
N ASN A 91 9.11 13.78 -1.52
CA ASN A 91 9.88 14.90 -0.96
C ASN A 91 9.35 15.33 0.38
#